data_57fd59d57f0c228e7065fe2c222a0b1a
#
_entry.id   57fd59d57f0c228e7065fe2c222a0b1a
#
_cell.length_a   1.000
_cell.length_b   1.000
_cell.length_c   1.000
_cell.angle_alpha   90.00
_cell.angle_beta   90.00
_cell.angle_gamma   90.00
#
_symmetry.space_group_name_H-M   'P 1'
#
loop_
_entity.id
_entity.type
_entity.pdbx_description
1 polymer ?
#
loop_
_entity_poly.entity_id
_entity_poly.type
_entity_poly.pdbx_seq_one_letter_code
_entity_poly.pdbx_strand_id
1 'polypeptide(L)'
;MSSDTGPATTATPALAVEELVAGYGGVIALDRVSISAGTAAITAVLGANGAGKTTLLRAVSGMIRPRRGRVLLDGTDLAGRNPEQMVRAGIAHVPEGQAVIPELTVEENLRIGMMSWPRGRSRADRSAALDEAFERFAPLAARRRKLAAALSGGERQMLVIARALLAQPRVLLLDEPSLGLAPRVMAQVMDLVVRLSREHGITIILVEQNARGALAIADHGVVLNLGRVVAAADAATLAADVALRHHYLGF
;
A
#
# COMPACT_ATOMS: atom_id res chain seq x y z
N MET A 1 6.32 -24.98 40.41
CA MET A 1 5.50 -25.19 39.20
C MET A 1 5.93 -24.13 38.23
N SER A 2 6.89 -24.46 37.38
CA SER A 2 7.45 -23.54 36.36
C SER A 2 6.54 -23.59 35.15
N SER A 3 5.90 -22.49 34.85
CA SER A 3 5.14 -22.29 33.60
C SER A 3 6.13 -22.03 32.46
N ASP A 4 6.40 -23.08 31.68
CA ASP A 4 7.13 -23.04 30.42
C ASP A 4 6.22 -22.33 29.39
N THR A 5 6.45 -21.06 29.20
CA THR A 5 5.90 -20.30 28.06
C THR A 5 6.80 -20.57 26.86
N GLY A 6 6.49 -21.63 26.13
CA GLY A 6 7.12 -21.91 24.85
C GLY A 6 7.01 -20.69 23.90
N PRO A 7 8.01 -20.48 23.02
CA PRO A 7 8.02 -19.35 22.12
C PRO A 7 6.81 -19.44 21.17
N ALA A 8 5.97 -18.40 21.17
CA ALA A 8 4.93 -18.24 20.17
C ALA A 8 5.59 -18.34 18.78
N THR A 9 5.15 -19.29 17.99
CA THR A 9 5.60 -19.46 16.60
C THR A 9 5.15 -18.21 15.84
N THR A 10 6.03 -17.23 15.72
CA THR A 10 5.75 -16.02 14.95
C THR A 10 5.73 -16.42 13.47
N ALA A 11 4.52 -16.49 12.91
CA ALA A 11 4.36 -16.71 11.47
C ALA A 11 5.21 -15.70 10.69
N THR A 12 5.91 -16.17 9.65
CA THR A 12 6.72 -15.30 8.79
C THR A 12 5.82 -14.19 8.21
N PRO A 13 6.15 -12.90 8.37
CA PRO A 13 5.36 -11.83 7.81
C PRO A 13 5.37 -11.90 6.28
N ALA A 14 4.26 -11.51 5.64
CA ALA A 14 4.18 -11.44 4.19
C ALA A 14 5.17 -10.42 3.62
N LEU A 15 5.32 -9.27 4.30
CA LEU A 15 6.32 -8.26 3.99
C LEU A 15 7.09 -7.89 5.26
N ALA A 16 8.42 -7.87 5.18
CA ALA A 16 9.28 -7.29 6.21
C ALA A 16 10.29 -6.33 5.57
N VAL A 17 10.53 -5.24 6.25
CA VAL A 17 11.59 -4.28 5.95
C VAL A 17 12.52 -4.27 7.16
N GLU A 18 13.82 -4.45 6.94
CA GLU A 18 14.80 -4.58 8.02
C GLU A 18 15.93 -3.58 7.84
N GLU A 19 16.16 -2.76 8.85
CA GLU A 19 17.24 -1.78 8.96
C GLU A 19 17.42 -0.92 7.69
N LEU A 20 16.30 -0.53 7.06
CA LEU A 20 16.29 0.16 5.78
C LEU A 20 16.84 1.59 5.91
N VAL A 21 17.88 1.89 5.11
CA VAL A 21 18.43 3.23 4.94
C VAL A 21 18.23 3.65 3.49
N ALA A 22 17.46 4.72 3.28
CA ALA A 22 17.16 5.22 1.94
C ALA A 22 17.04 6.76 1.93
N GLY A 23 17.13 7.36 0.75
CA GLY A 23 17.01 8.80 0.59
C GLY A 23 17.42 9.28 -0.79
N TYR A 24 17.57 10.57 -0.95
CA TYR A 24 17.78 11.24 -2.22
C TYR A 24 19.12 11.99 -2.23
N GLY A 25 19.95 11.77 -3.24
CA GLY A 25 21.28 12.41 -3.31
C GLY A 25 22.10 12.18 -2.05
N GLY A 26 22.51 13.24 -1.35
CA GLY A 26 23.20 13.20 -0.07
C GLY A 26 22.30 13.04 1.17
N VAL A 27 20.98 13.27 1.03
CA VAL A 27 20.03 13.32 2.15
C VAL A 27 19.53 11.92 2.50
N ILE A 28 19.61 11.53 3.78
CA ILE A 28 19.00 10.33 4.33
C ILE A 28 17.58 10.70 4.77
N ALA A 29 16.58 10.06 4.15
CA ALA A 29 15.17 10.24 4.51
C ALA A 29 14.61 9.10 5.36
N LEU A 30 15.27 7.92 5.36
CA LEU A 30 14.99 6.78 6.24
C LEU A 30 16.29 6.32 6.87
N ASP A 31 16.31 6.20 8.18
CA ASP A 31 17.47 5.76 8.96
C ASP A 31 17.12 4.52 9.78
N ARG A 32 17.54 3.34 9.30
CA ARG A 32 17.34 2.02 9.92
C ARG A 32 15.89 1.73 10.26
N VAL A 33 15.00 1.97 9.31
CA VAL A 33 13.57 1.68 9.46
C VAL A 33 13.35 0.17 9.34
N SER A 34 12.68 -0.41 10.36
CA SER A 34 12.22 -1.79 10.36
C SER A 34 10.72 -1.82 10.59
N ILE A 35 9.98 -2.48 9.68
CA ILE A 35 8.53 -2.70 9.77
C ILE A 35 8.18 -4.11 9.28
N SER A 36 7.04 -4.62 9.71
CA SER A 36 6.50 -5.89 9.22
C SER A 36 5.01 -5.79 8.95
N ALA A 37 4.52 -6.57 7.99
CA ALA A 37 3.10 -6.72 7.71
C ALA A 37 2.75 -8.20 7.62
N GLY A 38 1.75 -8.59 8.40
CA GLY A 38 1.19 -9.94 8.39
C GLY A 38 0.45 -10.24 7.08
N THR A 39 0.27 -11.52 6.78
CA THR A 39 -0.53 -11.96 5.63
C THR A 39 -1.98 -11.52 5.78
N ALA A 40 -2.57 -10.98 4.70
CA ALA A 40 -3.95 -10.48 4.69
C ALA A 40 -4.26 -9.46 5.80
N ALA A 41 -3.26 -8.70 6.23
CA ALA A 41 -3.38 -7.67 7.26
C ALA A 41 -3.15 -6.27 6.67
N ILE A 42 -3.70 -5.26 7.33
CA ILE A 42 -3.50 -3.84 7.03
C ILE A 42 -2.53 -3.26 8.05
N THR A 43 -1.38 -2.79 7.61
CA THR A 43 -0.41 -2.06 8.43
C THR A 43 -0.47 -0.58 8.06
N ALA A 44 -0.91 0.27 9.00
CA ALA A 44 -0.91 1.72 8.82
C ALA A 44 0.47 2.30 9.13
N VAL A 45 1.01 3.11 8.22
CA VAL A 45 2.25 3.89 8.43
C VAL A 45 1.87 5.35 8.56
N LEU A 46 2.06 5.88 9.75
CA LEU A 46 1.62 7.20 10.19
C LEU A 46 2.80 8.13 10.46
N GLY A 47 2.56 9.41 10.51
CA GLY A 47 3.56 10.44 10.83
C GLY A 47 3.30 11.75 10.08
N ALA A 48 3.96 12.81 10.53
CA ALA A 48 3.86 14.13 9.91
C ALA A 48 4.37 14.15 8.45
N ASN A 49 4.08 15.23 7.74
CA ASN A 49 4.67 15.47 6.43
C ASN A 49 6.19 15.55 6.55
N GLY A 50 6.90 14.91 5.64
CA GLY A 50 8.36 14.78 5.70
C GLY A 50 8.90 13.71 6.65
N ALA A 51 8.04 12.93 7.35
CA ALA A 51 8.48 11.85 8.24
C ALA A 51 9.17 10.68 7.52
N GLY A 52 9.06 10.57 6.19
CA GLY A 52 9.68 9.50 5.39
C GLY A 52 8.70 8.47 4.84
N LYS A 53 7.39 8.64 5.05
CA LYS A 53 6.34 7.68 4.65
C LYS A 53 6.39 7.31 3.16
N THR A 54 6.28 8.29 2.27
CA THR A 54 6.39 8.10 0.80
C THR A 54 7.74 7.52 0.40
N THR A 55 8.83 7.93 1.07
CA THR A 55 10.16 7.37 0.81
C THR A 55 10.24 5.89 1.15
N LEU A 56 9.58 5.46 2.23
CA LEU A 56 9.46 4.04 2.59
C LEU A 56 8.76 3.26 1.48
N LEU A 57 7.58 3.71 1.02
CA LEU A 57 6.85 3.02 -0.05
C LEU A 57 7.65 2.99 -1.36
N ARG A 58 8.34 4.08 -1.71
CA ARG A 58 9.20 4.13 -2.89
C ARG A 58 10.40 3.20 -2.80
N ALA A 59 10.98 3.03 -1.62
CA ALA A 59 12.08 2.09 -1.41
C ALA A 59 11.59 0.64 -1.47
N VAL A 60 10.43 0.33 -0.86
CA VAL A 60 9.81 -1.00 -0.90
C VAL A 60 9.33 -1.36 -2.31
N SER A 61 8.87 -0.40 -3.11
CA SER A 61 8.45 -0.63 -4.51
C SER A 61 9.59 -0.60 -5.53
N GLY A 62 10.85 -0.42 -5.09
CA GLY A 62 12.03 -0.39 -5.96
C GLY A 62 12.21 0.91 -6.76
N MET A 63 11.39 1.95 -6.49
CA MET A 63 11.53 3.29 -7.12
C MET A 63 12.75 4.05 -6.59
N ILE A 64 13.18 3.73 -5.37
CA ILE A 64 14.40 4.23 -4.76
C ILE A 64 15.23 3.01 -4.33
N ARG A 65 16.49 2.98 -4.74
CA ARG A 65 17.41 1.94 -4.31
C ARG A 65 17.85 2.19 -2.86
N PRO A 66 17.59 1.27 -1.92
CA PRO A 66 18.09 1.38 -0.56
C PRO A 66 19.63 1.42 -0.53
N ARG A 67 20.20 2.18 0.40
CA ARG A 67 21.65 2.20 0.66
C ARG A 67 22.07 1.03 1.55
N ARG A 68 21.19 0.63 2.46
CA ARG A 68 21.35 -0.49 3.39
C ARG A 68 19.99 -1.08 3.75
N GLY A 69 20.00 -2.26 4.35
CA GLY A 69 18.81 -2.95 4.81
C GLY A 69 18.24 -3.90 3.77
N ARG A 70 17.15 -4.56 4.12
CA ARG A 70 16.49 -5.59 3.32
C ARG A 70 15.01 -5.29 3.15
N VAL A 71 14.44 -5.79 2.05
CA VAL A 71 12.99 -5.82 1.79
C VAL A 71 12.65 -7.27 1.50
N LEU A 72 11.98 -7.92 2.43
CA LEU A 72 11.68 -9.35 2.37
C LEU A 72 10.22 -9.56 2.03
N LEU A 73 9.93 -10.33 0.99
CA LEU A 73 8.59 -10.82 0.66
C LEU A 73 8.58 -12.33 0.90
N ASP A 74 7.81 -12.80 1.87
CA ASP A 74 7.80 -14.18 2.37
C ASP A 74 9.23 -14.72 2.59
N GLY A 75 10.06 -13.94 3.24
CA GLY A 75 11.45 -14.27 3.53
C GLY A 75 12.43 -14.12 2.36
N THR A 76 11.96 -13.84 1.14
CA THR A 76 12.83 -13.61 -0.03
C THR A 76 13.27 -12.15 -0.11
N ASP A 77 14.58 -11.89 -0.10
CA ASP A 77 15.11 -10.53 -0.21
C ASP A 77 14.96 -9.98 -1.63
N LEU A 78 14.27 -8.84 -1.72
CA LEU A 78 14.01 -8.11 -2.95
C LEU A 78 14.75 -6.76 -3.01
N ALA A 79 15.56 -6.42 -2.01
CA ALA A 79 16.24 -5.12 -1.95
C ALA A 79 17.08 -4.86 -3.21
N GLY A 80 16.94 -3.63 -3.74
CA GLY A 80 17.67 -3.20 -4.94
C GLY A 80 17.11 -3.69 -6.27
N ARG A 81 16.00 -4.44 -6.29
CA ARG A 81 15.24 -4.74 -7.50
C ARG A 81 14.56 -3.47 -8.03
N ASN A 82 14.41 -3.40 -9.36
CA ASN A 82 13.69 -2.31 -9.99
C ASN A 82 12.15 -2.47 -9.86
N PRO A 83 11.34 -1.42 -10.13
CA PRO A 83 9.88 -1.47 -9.96
C PRO A 83 9.19 -2.61 -10.73
N GLU A 84 9.64 -2.90 -11.96
CA GLU A 84 9.07 -3.98 -12.75
C GLU A 84 9.29 -5.36 -12.10
N GLN A 85 10.47 -5.58 -11.53
CA GLN A 85 10.80 -6.80 -10.79
C GLN A 85 10.02 -6.90 -9.48
N MET A 86 9.75 -5.77 -8.79
CA MET A 86 8.93 -5.74 -7.58
C MET A 86 7.47 -6.11 -7.90
N VAL A 87 6.91 -5.55 -8.97
CA VAL A 87 5.55 -5.92 -9.42
C VAL A 87 5.47 -7.39 -9.78
N ARG A 88 6.45 -7.93 -10.51
CA ARG A 88 6.51 -9.38 -10.84
C ARG A 88 6.67 -10.27 -9.61
N ALA A 89 7.30 -9.76 -8.55
CA ALA A 89 7.39 -10.48 -7.28
C ALA A 89 6.08 -10.45 -6.47
N GLY A 90 5.14 -9.56 -6.82
CA GLY A 90 3.84 -9.44 -6.17
C GLY A 90 3.68 -8.21 -5.28
N ILE A 91 4.49 -7.16 -5.46
CA ILE A 91 4.35 -5.88 -4.76
C ILE A 91 3.86 -4.84 -5.75
N ALA A 92 2.65 -4.30 -5.57
CA ALA A 92 2.14 -3.18 -6.35
C ALA A 92 2.08 -1.91 -5.50
N HIS A 93 2.29 -0.75 -6.14
CA HIS A 93 2.30 0.55 -5.49
C HIS A 93 1.30 1.50 -6.16
N VAL A 94 0.41 2.05 -5.37
CA VAL A 94 -0.48 3.16 -5.71
C VAL A 94 0.12 4.42 -5.10
N PRO A 95 0.78 5.27 -5.90
CA PRO A 95 1.39 6.49 -5.40
C PRO A 95 0.33 7.55 -5.09
N GLU A 96 0.70 8.53 -4.29
CA GLU A 96 -0.08 9.74 -4.07
C GLU A 96 -0.42 10.44 -5.39
N GLY A 97 -1.58 11.13 -5.45
CA GLY A 97 -1.90 12.06 -6.54
C GLY A 97 -2.67 11.45 -7.71
N GLN A 98 -3.39 10.34 -7.50
CA GLN A 98 -4.33 9.79 -8.50
C GLN A 98 -3.71 9.61 -9.89
N ALA A 99 -2.61 8.89 -9.99
CA ALA A 99 -1.80 8.69 -11.19
C ALA A 99 -2.54 7.96 -12.34
N VAL A 100 -3.67 8.51 -12.83
CA VAL A 100 -4.35 8.07 -14.04
C VAL A 100 -3.69 8.68 -15.28
N ILE A 101 -3.86 8.07 -16.43
CA ILE A 101 -3.49 8.66 -17.72
C ILE A 101 -4.76 9.30 -18.29
N PRO A 102 -4.88 10.63 -18.22
CA PRO A 102 -6.15 11.32 -18.49
C PRO A 102 -6.63 11.18 -19.94
N GLU A 103 -5.70 10.99 -20.89
CA GLU A 103 -5.97 10.85 -22.32
C GLU A 103 -6.45 9.45 -22.70
N LEU A 104 -6.31 8.48 -21.81
CA LEU A 104 -6.80 7.12 -22.03
C LEU A 104 -8.18 6.93 -21.41
N THR A 105 -8.95 6.02 -22.00
CA THR A 105 -10.21 5.55 -21.41
C THR A 105 -9.97 4.80 -20.09
N VAL A 106 -11.02 4.60 -19.31
CA VAL A 106 -10.97 3.77 -18.09
C VAL A 106 -10.45 2.37 -18.41
N GLU A 107 -10.96 1.74 -19.47
CA GLU A 107 -10.52 0.40 -19.87
C GLU A 107 -9.06 0.37 -20.29
N GLU A 108 -8.57 1.35 -21.05
CA GLU A 108 -7.16 1.44 -21.46
C GLU A 108 -6.24 1.66 -20.25
N ASN A 109 -6.64 2.49 -19.29
CA ASN A 109 -5.92 2.65 -18.02
C ASN A 109 -5.81 1.32 -17.27
N LEU A 110 -6.88 0.53 -17.20
CA LEU A 110 -6.86 -0.79 -16.56
C LEU A 110 -5.95 -1.77 -17.29
N ARG A 111 -5.95 -1.77 -18.63
CA ARG A 111 -5.09 -2.65 -19.45
C ARG A 111 -3.60 -2.48 -19.15
N ILE A 112 -3.17 -1.28 -18.74
CA ILE A 112 -1.77 -1.01 -18.33
C ILE A 112 -1.39 -1.87 -17.12
N GLY A 113 -2.30 -2.10 -16.17
CA GLY A 113 -2.04 -2.95 -15.00
C GLY A 113 -1.62 -4.38 -15.35
N MET A 114 -2.00 -4.86 -16.54
CA MET A 114 -1.66 -6.21 -17.03
C MET A 114 -0.34 -6.26 -17.82
N MET A 115 0.39 -5.15 -17.98
CA MET A 115 1.66 -5.15 -18.73
C MET A 115 2.76 -5.95 -18.02
N SER A 116 2.67 -6.11 -16.70
CA SER A 116 3.58 -6.93 -15.89
C SER A 116 3.32 -8.44 -16.01
N TRP A 117 2.23 -8.86 -16.64
CA TRP A 117 1.88 -10.27 -16.77
C TRP A 117 2.90 -11.03 -17.61
N PRO A 118 3.15 -12.31 -17.27
CA PRO A 118 4.02 -13.16 -18.07
C PRO A 118 3.59 -13.21 -19.54
N ARG A 119 4.56 -13.28 -20.44
CA ARG A 119 4.29 -13.52 -21.86
C ARG A 119 3.56 -14.86 -22.02
N GLY A 120 2.51 -14.91 -22.85
CA GLY A 120 1.73 -16.15 -23.10
C GLY A 120 0.34 -16.18 -22.45
N ARG A 121 0.00 -15.22 -21.57
CA ARG A 121 -1.41 -15.07 -21.14
C ARG A 121 -2.30 -14.78 -22.36
N SER A 122 -3.38 -15.54 -22.48
CA SER A 122 -4.31 -15.44 -23.62
C SER A 122 -5.08 -14.12 -23.62
N ARG A 123 -5.67 -13.79 -24.77
CA ARG A 123 -6.61 -12.66 -24.88
C ARG A 123 -7.84 -12.88 -23.98
N ALA A 124 -8.28 -14.14 -23.85
CA ALA A 124 -9.41 -14.52 -23.00
C ALA A 124 -9.11 -14.25 -21.52
N ASP A 125 -7.91 -14.63 -21.01
CA ASP A 125 -7.51 -14.35 -19.62
C ASP A 125 -7.51 -12.85 -19.32
N ARG A 126 -7.03 -12.05 -20.27
CA ARG A 126 -6.99 -10.57 -20.12
C ARG A 126 -8.41 -9.97 -20.14
N SER A 127 -9.31 -10.51 -20.95
CA SER A 127 -10.71 -10.06 -20.98
C SER A 127 -11.40 -10.41 -19.68
N ALA A 128 -11.25 -11.64 -19.20
CA ALA A 128 -11.84 -12.09 -17.93
C ALA A 128 -11.38 -11.24 -16.75
N ALA A 129 -10.08 -10.93 -16.68
CA ALA A 129 -9.55 -10.06 -15.60
C ALA A 129 -10.09 -8.62 -15.66
N LEU A 130 -10.32 -8.08 -16.87
CA LEU A 130 -10.96 -6.78 -17.03
C LEU A 130 -12.42 -6.81 -16.59
N ASP A 131 -13.15 -7.85 -16.96
CA ASP A 131 -14.56 -8.01 -16.61
C ASP A 131 -14.69 -8.18 -15.08
N GLU A 132 -13.84 -8.99 -14.44
CA GLU A 132 -13.75 -9.08 -12.98
C GLU A 132 -13.45 -7.71 -12.31
N ALA A 133 -12.51 -6.94 -12.88
CA ALA A 133 -12.21 -5.61 -12.36
C ALA A 133 -13.45 -4.68 -12.47
N PHE A 134 -14.21 -4.74 -13.55
CA PHE A 134 -15.43 -3.95 -13.70
C PHE A 134 -16.57 -4.42 -12.78
N GLU A 135 -16.69 -5.72 -12.51
CA GLU A 135 -17.63 -6.25 -11.52
C GLU A 135 -17.30 -5.74 -10.11
N ARG A 136 -16.03 -5.74 -9.74
CA ARG A 136 -15.55 -5.26 -8.44
C ARG A 136 -15.68 -3.75 -8.27
N PHE A 137 -15.53 -2.99 -9.37
CA PHE A 137 -15.57 -1.52 -9.39
C PHE A 137 -16.73 -1.00 -10.25
N ALA A 138 -17.97 -1.22 -9.81
CA ALA A 138 -19.19 -0.84 -10.54
C ALA A 138 -19.22 0.64 -11.04
N PRO A 139 -18.72 1.66 -10.28
CA PRO A 139 -18.62 3.02 -10.80
C PRO A 139 -17.75 3.14 -12.06
N LEU A 140 -16.68 2.32 -12.17
CA LEU A 140 -15.80 2.31 -13.33
C LEU A 140 -16.45 1.58 -14.52
N ALA A 141 -17.25 0.56 -14.27
CA ALA A 141 -17.99 -0.15 -15.32
C ALA A 141 -18.90 0.81 -16.10
N ALA A 142 -19.64 1.68 -15.41
CA ALA A 142 -20.48 2.71 -16.02
C ALA A 142 -19.69 3.76 -16.85
N ARG A 143 -18.37 3.85 -16.63
CA ARG A 143 -17.45 4.78 -17.28
C ARG A 143 -16.46 4.12 -18.22
N ARG A 144 -16.59 2.82 -18.50
CA ARG A 144 -15.63 1.95 -19.20
C ARG A 144 -14.98 2.62 -20.42
N ARG A 145 -15.79 3.28 -21.25
CA ARG A 145 -15.35 3.94 -22.51
C ARG A 145 -15.11 5.45 -22.38
N LYS A 146 -15.25 6.02 -21.19
CA LYS A 146 -14.98 7.44 -20.96
C LYS A 146 -13.49 7.67 -20.72
N LEU A 147 -12.98 8.83 -21.13
CA LEU A 147 -11.61 9.26 -20.80
C LEU A 147 -11.47 9.40 -19.27
N ALA A 148 -10.32 9.04 -18.74
CA ALA A 148 -10.05 9.16 -17.31
C ALA A 148 -10.05 10.64 -16.84
N ALA A 149 -9.81 11.59 -17.74
CA ALA A 149 -9.96 13.02 -17.49
C ALA A 149 -11.38 13.40 -16.99
N ALA A 150 -12.42 12.68 -17.44
CA ALA A 150 -13.81 12.96 -17.10
C ALA A 150 -14.28 12.33 -15.77
N LEU A 151 -13.39 11.61 -15.07
CA LEU A 151 -13.70 10.98 -13.80
C LEU A 151 -13.63 11.97 -12.63
N SER A 152 -14.48 11.77 -11.63
CA SER A 152 -14.35 12.43 -10.32
C SER A 152 -13.07 11.98 -9.61
N GLY A 153 -12.64 12.70 -8.57
CA GLY A 153 -11.46 12.33 -7.77
C GLY A 153 -11.57 10.92 -7.19
N GLY A 154 -12.72 10.54 -6.66
CA GLY A 154 -12.95 9.20 -6.13
C GLY A 154 -12.94 8.11 -7.21
N GLU A 155 -13.54 8.36 -8.38
CA GLU A 155 -13.47 7.43 -9.52
C GLU A 155 -12.03 7.27 -10.03
N ARG A 156 -11.23 8.34 -10.06
CA ARG A 156 -9.80 8.26 -10.40
C ARG A 156 -9.05 7.41 -9.38
N GLN A 157 -9.29 7.61 -8.08
CA GLN A 157 -8.66 6.82 -7.03
C GLN A 157 -9.02 5.34 -7.15
N MET A 158 -10.30 5.02 -7.39
CA MET A 158 -10.73 3.64 -7.66
C MET A 158 -10.05 3.06 -8.90
N LEU A 159 -9.86 3.85 -9.97
CA LEU A 159 -9.20 3.42 -11.20
C LEU A 159 -7.73 3.07 -10.97
N VAL A 160 -6.99 3.87 -10.18
CA VAL A 160 -5.58 3.58 -9.88
C VAL A 160 -5.44 2.32 -9.03
N ILE A 161 -6.30 2.14 -8.02
CA ILE A 161 -6.34 0.92 -7.20
C ILE A 161 -6.70 -0.29 -8.07
N ALA A 162 -7.76 -0.21 -8.89
CA ALA A 162 -8.17 -1.29 -9.78
C ALA A 162 -7.05 -1.68 -10.77
N ARG A 163 -6.32 -0.69 -11.32
CA ARG A 163 -5.17 -0.91 -12.17
C ARG A 163 -4.04 -1.65 -11.44
N ALA A 164 -3.75 -1.29 -10.21
CA ALA A 164 -2.73 -1.96 -9.40
C ALA A 164 -3.13 -3.43 -9.11
N LEU A 165 -4.40 -3.70 -8.86
CA LEU A 165 -4.92 -5.06 -8.61
C LEU A 165 -4.82 -5.97 -9.84
N LEU A 166 -4.89 -5.43 -11.05
CA LEU A 166 -4.68 -6.21 -12.28
C LEU A 166 -3.26 -6.78 -12.41
N ALA A 167 -2.29 -6.27 -11.66
CA ALA A 167 -0.98 -6.91 -11.51
C ALA A 167 -1.02 -8.17 -10.63
N GLN A 168 -2.16 -8.50 -10.02
CA GLN A 168 -2.36 -9.62 -9.08
C GLN A 168 -1.37 -9.57 -7.89
N PRO A 169 -1.29 -8.45 -7.15
CA PRO A 169 -0.32 -8.29 -6.09
C PRO A 169 -0.68 -9.13 -4.86
N ARG A 170 0.34 -9.57 -4.14
CA ARG A 170 0.23 -10.14 -2.78
C ARG A 170 0.33 -9.06 -1.71
N VAL A 171 1.08 -8.00 -2.03
CA VAL A 171 1.23 -6.81 -1.19
C VAL A 171 0.87 -5.57 -2.01
N LEU A 172 -0.03 -4.75 -1.46
CA LEU A 172 -0.46 -3.48 -2.04
C LEU A 172 0.02 -2.33 -1.15
N LEU A 173 0.81 -1.44 -1.72
CA LEU A 173 1.28 -0.22 -1.08
C LEU A 173 0.39 0.93 -1.50
N LEU A 174 -0.24 1.62 -0.54
CA LEU A 174 -1.14 2.75 -0.78
C LEU A 174 -0.55 4.02 -0.14
N ASP A 175 -0.26 5.01 -0.94
CA ASP A 175 0.30 6.29 -0.48
C ASP A 175 -0.79 7.37 -0.48
N GLU A 176 -1.30 7.70 0.71
CA GLU A 176 -2.35 8.70 0.98
C GLU A 176 -3.58 8.57 0.04
N PRO A 177 -4.21 7.37 -0.04
CA PRO A 177 -5.27 7.12 -1.02
C PRO A 177 -6.55 7.96 -0.76
N SER A 178 -6.70 8.55 0.41
CA SER A 178 -7.85 9.38 0.76
C SER A 178 -7.62 10.89 0.57
N LEU A 179 -6.40 11.31 0.25
CA LEU A 179 -6.02 12.72 0.18
C LEU A 179 -6.88 13.51 -0.84
N GLY A 180 -7.44 14.63 -0.39
CA GLY A 180 -8.24 15.52 -1.24
C GLY A 180 -9.61 14.98 -1.64
N LEU A 181 -10.06 13.87 -1.06
CA LEU A 181 -11.38 13.30 -1.31
C LEU A 181 -12.44 13.85 -0.33
N ALA A 182 -13.66 13.96 -0.80
CA ALA A 182 -14.80 14.28 0.07
C ALA A 182 -15.01 13.16 1.12
N PRO A 183 -15.50 13.46 2.34
CA PRO A 183 -15.61 12.48 3.44
C PRO A 183 -16.32 11.17 3.07
N ARG A 184 -17.41 11.27 2.30
CA ARG A 184 -18.14 10.07 1.83
C ARG A 184 -17.32 9.20 0.89
N VAL A 185 -16.52 9.81 0.03
CA VAL A 185 -15.68 9.11 -0.94
C VAL A 185 -14.48 8.49 -0.22
N MET A 186 -13.90 9.21 0.75
CA MET A 186 -12.87 8.68 1.65
C MET A 186 -13.35 7.39 2.34
N ALA A 187 -14.53 7.39 2.93
CA ALA A 187 -15.11 6.20 3.56
C ALA A 187 -15.22 5.04 2.57
N GLN A 188 -15.68 5.29 1.34
CA GLN A 188 -15.76 4.25 0.30
C GLN A 188 -14.39 3.66 -0.08
N VAL A 189 -13.35 4.49 -0.15
CA VAL A 189 -11.97 4.02 -0.42
C VAL A 189 -11.45 3.19 0.76
N MET A 190 -11.70 3.61 2.01
CA MET A 190 -11.29 2.84 3.19
C MET A 190 -12.03 1.51 3.30
N ASP A 191 -13.34 1.47 3.01
CA ASP A 191 -14.12 0.23 2.95
C ASP A 191 -13.58 -0.71 1.86
N LEU A 192 -13.18 -0.17 0.70
CA LEU A 192 -12.53 -0.95 -0.35
C LEU A 192 -11.21 -1.57 0.15
N VAL A 193 -10.36 -0.79 0.83
CA VAL A 193 -9.09 -1.26 1.41
C VAL A 193 -9.33 -2.44 2.37
N VAL A 194 -10.34 -2.32 3.25
CA VAL A 194 -10.72 -3.42 4.17
C VAL A 194 -11.13 -4.66 3.39
N ARG A 195 -12.01 -4.54 2.39
CA ARG A 195 -12.44 -5.69 1.57
C ARG A 195 -11.27 -6.34 0.84
N LEU A 196 -10.36 -5.57 0.26
CA LEU A 196 -9.16 -6.10 -0.42
C LEU A 196 -8.31 -6.96 0.51
N SER A 197 -8.17 -6.56 1.76
CA SER A 197 -7.43 -7.35 2.75
C SER A 197 -8.23 -8.57 3.20
N ARG A 198 -9.47 -8.39 3.66
CA ARG A 198 -10.25 -9.45 4.32
C ARG A 198 -10.83 -10.48 3.37
N GLU A 199 -11.33 -10.06 2.21
CA GLU A 199 -12.03 -10.94 1.27
C GLU A 199 -11.09 -11.47 0.18
N HIS A 200 -10.04 -10.72 -0.17
CA HIS A 200 -9.12 -11.09 -1.24
C HIS A 200 -7.70 -11.47 -0.75
N GLY A 201 -7.47 -11.47 0.56
CA GLY A 201 -6.22 -11.92 1.16
C GLY A 201 -5.00 -11.05 0.84
N ILE A 202 -5.20 -9.79 0.41
CA ILE A 202 -4.11 -8.89 0.05
C ILE A 202 -3.53 -8.26 1.31
N THR A 203 -2.22 -8.35 1.50
CA THR A 203 -1.51 -7.61 2.55
C THR A 203 -1.38 -6.16 2.14
N ILE A 204 -1.71 -5.21 3.03
CA ILE A 204 -1.74 -3.78 2.70
C ILE A 204 -0.82 -2.99 3.60
N ILE A 205 0.05 -2.17 3.01
CA ILE A 205 0.72 -1.07 3.70
C ILE A 205 -0.01 0.21 3.32
N LEU A 206 -0.66 0.82 4.30
CA LEU A 206 -1.45 2.03 4.14
C LEU A 206 -0.72 3.21 4.76
N VAL A 207 -0.21 4.11 3.94
CA VAL A 207 0.29 5.42 4.38
C VAL A 207 -0.87 6.40 4.37
N GLU A 208 -1.11 7.08 5.48
CA GLU A 208 -2.17 8.08 5.61
C GLU A 208 -1.74 9.23 6.52
N GLN A 209 -2.28 10.41 6.23
CA GLN A 209 -2.15 11.58 7.10
C GLN A 209 -3.24 11.56 8.19
N ASN A 210 -4.44 11.09 7.85
CA ASN A 210 -5.53 10.92 8.82
C ASN A 210 -5.30 9.65 9.66
N ALA A 211 -4.49 9.79 10.70
CA ALA A 211 -4.12 8.68 11.57
C ALA A 211 -5.32 8.00 12.22
N ARG A 212 -6.36 8.76 12.63
CA ARG A 212 -7.58 8.21 13.22
C ARG A 212 -8.32 7.28 12.24
N GLY A 213 -8.47 7.74 10.99
CA GLY A 213 -9.13 6.95 9.95
C GLY A 213 -8.35 5.70 9.58
N ALA A 214 -7.02 5.81 9.49
CA ALA A 214 -6.15 4.69 9.17
C ALA A 214 -6.13 3.63 10.29
N LEU A 215 -5.98 4.04 11.55
CA LEU A 215 -5.98 3.13 12.71
C LEU A 215 -7.33 2.43 12.91
N ALA A 216 -8.44 3.04 12.50
CA ALA A 216 -9.76 2.44 12.62
C ALA A 216 -9.94 1.19 11.74
N ILE A 217 -9.16 1.03 10.68
CA ILE A 217 -9.24 -0.10 9.75
C ILE A 217 -8.00 -1.00 9.76
N ALA A 218 -6.91 -0.55 10.37
CA ALA A 218 -5.64 -1.28 10.42
C ALA A 218 -5.62 -2.35 11.53
N ASP A 219 -4.81 -3.38 11.32
CA ASP A 219 -4.45 -4.38 12.35
C ASP A 219 -3.27 -3.88 13.18
N HIS A 220 -2.28 -3.31 12.50
CA HIS A 220 -1.06 -2.77 13.11
C HIS A 220 -0.81 -1.35 12.64
N GLY A 221 -0.13 -0.58 13.48
CA GLY A 221 0.31 0.75 13.16
C GLY A 221 1.81 0.92 13.40
N VAL A 222 2.42 1.75 12.56
CA VAL A 222 3.81 2.18 12.69
C VAL A 222 3.83 3.70 12.60
N VAL A 223 4.47 4.36 13.54
CA VAL A 223 4.65 5.82 13.54
C VAL A 223 6.07 6.16 13.15
N LEU A 224 6.20 6.89 12.05
CA LEU A 224 7.47 7.43 11.57
C LEU A 224 7.62 8.88 12.01
N ASN A 225 8.81 9.22 12.48
CA ASN A 225 9.22 10.60 12.71
C ASN A 225 10.67 10.80 12.26
N LEU A 226 10.91 11.82 11.43
CA LEU A 226 12.24 12.15 10.90
C LEU A 226 13.02 10.94 10.38
N GLY A 227 12.35 10.07 9.63
CA GLY A 227 12.95 8.89 9.00
C GLY A 227 13.21 7.70 9.94
N ARG A 228 12.67 7.69 11.14
CA ARG A 228 12.82 6.61 12.14
C ARG A 228 11.46 6.12 12.63
N VAL A 229 11.37 4.85 12.99
CA VAL A 229 10.22 4.31 13.70
C VAL A 229 10.30 4.76 15.16
N VAL A 230 9.27 5.47 15.63
CA VAL A 230 9.17 5.93 17.03
C VAL A 230 8.17 5.11 17.85
N ALA A 231 7.21 4.46 17.18
CA ALA A 231 6.28 3.52 17.80
C ALA A 231 5.81 2.49 16.76
N ALA A 232 5.58 1.27 17.20
CA ALA A 232 4.95 0.20 16.42
C ALA A 232 4.19 -0.72 17.38
N ALA A 233 2.89 -0.90 17.16
CA ALA A 233 2.03 -1.77 17.95
C ALA A 233 0.73 -2.10 17.20
N ASP A 234 -0.13 -2.89 17.80
CA ASP A 234 -1.50 -3.09 17.32
C ASP A 234 -2.22 -1.76 17.20
N ALA A 235 -3.03 -1.60 16.16
CA ALA A 235 -3.70 -0.34 15.85
C ALA A 235 -4.55 0.18 17.03
N ALA A 236 -5.22 -0.71 17.76
CA ALA A 236 -6.01 -0.36 18.94
C ALA A 236 -5.14 0.23 20.08
N THR A 237 -3.94 -0.33 20.30
CA THR A 237 -2.97 0.17 21.28
C THR A 237 -2.51 1.58 20.94
N LEU A 238 -2.13 1.81 19.67
CA LEU A 238 -1.70 3.14 19.22
C LEU A 238 -2.85 4.16 19.27
N ALA A 239 -4.07 3.74 18.94
CA ALA A 239 -5.26 4.59 19.02
C ALA A 239 -5.60 5.01 20.45
N ALA A 240 -5.26 4.19 21.46
CA ALA A 240 -5.47 4.49 22.88
C ALA A 240 -4.38 5.35 23.51
N ASP A 241 -3.18 5.41 22.91
CA ASP A 241 -2.03 6.16 23.44
C ASP A 241 -2.22 7.68 23.24
N VAL A 242 -2.57 8.37 24.34
CA VAL A 242 -2.81 9.82 24.35
C VAL A 242 -1.54 10.62 24.06
N ALA A 243 -0.39 10.20 24.61
CA ALA A 243 0.87 10.91 24.43
C ALA A 243 1.33 10.83 22.96
N LEU A 244 1.24 9.67 22.34
CA LEU A 244 1.61 9.46 20.97
C LEU A 244 0.68 10.23 20.01
N ARG A 245 -0.63 10.28 20.29
CA ARG A 245 -1.59 11.07 19.50
C ARG A 245 -1.22 12.56 19.49
N HIS A 246 -0.98 13.13 20.65
CA HIS A 246 -0.64 14.56 20.77
C HIS A 246 0.72 14.90 20.15
N HIS A 247 1.74 14.06 20.34
CA HIS A 247 3.09 14.40 19.89
C HIS A 247 3.35 14.11 18.42
N TYR A 248 2.71 13.07 17.84
CA TYR A 248 3.08 12.57 16.51
C TYR A 248 1.93 12.48 15.53
N LEU A 249 0.68 12.39 15.99
CA LEU A 249 -0.47 12.13 15.13
C LEU A 249 -1.42 13.34 14.99
N GLY A 250 -1.29 14.35 15.88
CA GLY A 250 -1.98 15.63 15.73
C GLY A 250 -3.48 15.61 16.09
N PHE A 251 -3.94 14.66 16.92
CA PHE A 251 -5.33 14.59 17.40
C PHE A 251 -5.45 14.08 18.82
#